data_42d1042f8b0fd37ec637667227c77ae3
#
_entry.id   42d1042f8b0fd37ec637667227c77ae3
#
_cell.length_a   1.000
_cell.length_b   1.000
_cell.length_c   1.000
_cell.angle_alpha   90.00
_cell.angle_beta   90.00
_cell.angle_gamma   90.00
#
_symmetry.space_group_name_H-M   'P 1'
#
loop_
_entity.id
_entity.type
_entity.pdbx_description
1 polymer ?
#
loop_
_entity_poly.entity_id
_entity_poly.type
_entity_poly.pdbx_seq_one_letter_code
_entity_poly.pdbx_strand_id
1 'polypeptide(L)'
;MSVIIVLIGGLLLFANPDLLQDTYRAELGVSSLSGSVSSGSESIKGGTLVGWGVSLTGEYRDETPLRHSLGLQRYESNTKSLEFYTLGLDYVFQWPERPVQFAFGAEAGSVQLLPKGMNSIDAGTAKLGWELHGEAMHYFVFRNQLVHAFVRPAWRVYQPELEVGGTTEKFNAGGLSLTGGMGIQF
;
A
#
# COMPACT_ATOMS: atom_id res chain seq x y z
N MET A 1 14.68 -7.76 8.71
CA MET A 1 13.87 -8.08 9.91
C MET A 1 12.48 -7.41 9.90
N SER A 2 12.35 -6.17 9.46
CA SER A 2 11.07 -5.42 9.48
C SER A 2 9.95 -6.01 8.60
N VAL A 3 10.26 -6.53 7.41
CA VAL A 3 9.27 -7.15 6.50
C VAL A 3 8.61 -8.37 7.13
N ILE A 4 9.40 -9.19 7.82
CA ILE A 4 8.91 -10.40 8.50
C ILE A 4 7.93 -10.03 9.62
N ILE A 5 8.21 -8.97 10.37
CA ILE A 5 7.33 -8.49 11.45
C ILE A 5 5.99 -8.01 10.88
N VAL A 6 5.99 -7.28 9.76
CA VAL A 6 4.77 -6.82 9.09
C VAL A 6 3.95 -8.00 8.58
N LEU A 7 4.60 -8.98 7.93
CA LEU A 7 3.93 -10.18 7.42
C LEU A 7 3.36 -11.06 8.56
N ILE A 8 4.10 -11.26 9.63
CA ILE A 8 3.63 -12.04 10.79
C ILE A 8 2.48 -11.29 11.50
N GLY A 9 2.62 -9.98 11.70
CA GLY A 9 1.54 -9.17 12.28
C GLY A 9 0.27 -9.20 11.43
N GLY A 10 0.42 -9.09 10.10
CA GLY A 10 -0.71 -9.22 9.18
C GLY A 10 -1.35 -10.61 9.24
N LEU A 11 -0.56 -11.67 9.17
CA LEU A 11 -1.08 -13.04 9.28
C LEU A 11 -1.80 -13.29 10.60
N LEU A 12 -1.33 -12.75 11.72
CA LEU A 12 -2.00 -12.88 13.02
C LEU A 12 -3.36 -12.17 13.05
N LEU A 13 -3.49 -11.01 12.39
CA LEU A 13 -4.77 -10.32 12.26
C LEU A 13 -5.79 -11.16 11.46
N PHE A 14 -5.34 -11.82 10.39
CA PHE A 14 -6.21 -12.68 9.58
C PHE A 14 -6.46 -14.07 10.18
N ALA A 15 -5.62 -14.54 11.07
CA ALA A 15 -5.72 -15.88 11.67
C ALA A 15 -6.45 -15.91 13.02
N ASN A 16 -6.86 -14.78 13.58
CA ASN A 16 -7.56 -14.77 14.86
C ASN A 16 -9.06 -15.08 14.66
N PRO A 17 -9.56 -16.24 15.09
CA PRO A 17 -10.95 -16.63 14.91
C PRO A 17 -11.95 -15.74 15.70
N ASP A 18 -11.50 -15.06 16.74
CA ASP A 18 -12.32 -14.14 17.54
C ASP A 18 -12.47 -12.76 16.83
N LEU A 19 -11.66 -12.52 15.79
CA LEU A 19 -11.75 -11.40 14.88
C LEU A 19 -12.35 -11.85 13.54
N LEU A 20 -13.30 -12.78 13.57
CA LEU A 20 -13.95 -13.30 12.36
C LEU A 20 -14.52 -12.17 11.55
N GLN A 21 -13.92 -12.02 10.39
CA GLN A 21 -14.33 -11.05 9.39
C GLN A 21 -15.28 -11.73 8.44
N ASP A 22 -16.30 -11.03 8.15
CA ASP A 22 -17.32 -11.57 7.28
C ASP A 22 -17.00 -11.37 5.79
N THR A 23 -16.01 -10.53 5.50
CA THR A 23 -15.70 -10.17 4.13
C THR A 23 -14.21 -9.95 3.92
N TYR A 24 -13.65 -10.71 3.00
CA TYR A 24 -12.28 -10.55 2.52
C TYR A 24 -12.27 -10.04 1.08
N ARG A 25 -11.24 -9.26 0.74
CA ARG A 25 -11.03 -8.75 -0.60
C ARG A 25 -9.57 -8.88 -0.98
N ALA A 26 -9.32 -9.23 -2.22
CA ALA A 26 -8.02 -9.13 -2.85
C ALA A 26 -8.07 -8.06 -3.92
N GLU A 27 -7.13 -7.14 -3.91
CA GLU A 27 -7.07 -5.98 -4.78
C GLU A 27 -5.77 -5.95 -5.56
N LEU A 28 -5.86 -5.51 -6.81
CA LEU A 28 -4.72 -5.21 -7.67
C LEU A 28 -4.88 -3.80 -8.22
N GLY A 29 -3.87 -2.98 -8.07
CA GLY A 29 -3.91 -1.60 -8.53
C GLY A 29 -2.64 -1.14 -9.23
N VAL A 30 -2.80 -0.10 -10.04
CA VAL A 30 -1.70 0.69 -10.58
C VAL A 30 -1.64 2.00 -9.83
N SER A 31 -0.46 2.38 -9.42
CA SER A 31 -0.22 3.52 -8.55
C SER A 31 0.74 4.51 -9.20
N SER A 32 0.46 5.80 -9.03
CA SER A 32 1.39 6.86 -9.36
C SER A 32 1.79 7.61 -8.09
N LEU A 33 3.07 7.85 -7.92
CA LEU A 33 3.64 8.62 -6.81
C LEU A 33 4.30 9.87 -7.36
N SER A 34 3.78 11.03 -6.99
CA SER A 34 4.44 12.31 -7.28
C SER A 34 5.25 12.74 -6.06
N GLY A 35 6.54 12.93 -6.24
CA GLY A 35 7.44 13.35 -5.17
C GLY A 35 8.85 13.61 -5.71
N SER A 36 9.74 14.09 -4.86
CA SER A 36 11.14 14.24 -5.22
C SER A 36 11.90 13.01 -4.71
N VAL A 37 12.53 12.29 -5.63
CA VAL A 37 13.52 11.27 -5.28
C VAL A 37 14.87 11.96 -5.35
N SER A 38 15.51 12.19 -4.20
CA SER A 38 16.84 12.77 -4.14
C SER A 38 17.83 11.74 -3.65
N SER A 39 18.94 11.57 -4.38
CA SER A 39 20.05 10.70 -4.02
C SER A 39 21.33 11.51 -4.11
N GLY A 40 21.96 11.83 -2.99
CA GLY A 40 23.22 12.57 -2.97
C GLY A 40 23.18 13.81 -3.86
N SER A 41 23.96 13.79 -4.94
CA SER A 41 24.04 14.88 -5.91
C SER A 41 22.98 14.82 -7.03
N GLU A 42 22.30 13.67 -7.19
CA GLU A 42 21.26 13.52 -8.21
C GLU A 42 19.87 13.69 -7.60
N SER A 43 19.21 14.77 -7.93
CA SER A 43 17.81 15.02 -7.58
C SER A 43 16.94 14.80 -8.80
N ILE A 44 16.12 13.77 -8.80
CA ILE A 44 15.01 13.62 -9.74
C ILE A 44 13.88 14.51 -9.21
N LYS A 45 13.97 15.80 -9.51
CA LYS A 45 12.91 16.75 -9.13
C LYS A 45 11.69 16.51 -10.00
N GLY A 46 10.56 16.22 -9.34
CA GLY A 46 9.25 16.23 -9.98
C GLY A 46 8.96 15.06 -10.92
N GLY A 47 9.67 13.96 -10.82
CA GLY A 47 9.34 12.73 -11.53
C GLY A 47 8.13 12.06 -10.95
N THR A 48 7.23 11.56 -11.79
CA THR A 48 6.17 10.65 -11.40
C THR A 48 6.71 9.24 -11.50
N LEU A 49 6.70 8.52 -10.36
CA LEU A 49 6.97 7.09 -10.34
C LEU A 49 5.66 6.35 -10.58
N VAL A 50 5.68 5.38 -11.45
CA VAL A 50 4.55 4.49 -11.69
C VAL A 50 4.88 3.12 -11.11
N GLY A 51 3.91 2.53 -10.47
CA GLY A 51 4.07 1.24 -9.82
C GLY A 51 2.78 0.42 -9.83
N TRP A 52 2.86 -0.74 -9.25
CA TRP A 52 1.73 -1.61 -9.02
C TRP A 52 1.66 -1.98 -7.54
N GLY A 53 0.49 -2.40 -7.11
CA GLY A 53 0.26 -2.84 -5.75
C GLY A 53 -0.76 -3.96 -5.68
N VAL A 54 -0.59 -4.81 -4.71
CA VAL A 54 -1.57 -5.82 -4.31
C VAL A 54 -1.90 -5.63 -2.84
N SER A 55 -3.16 -5.82 -2.48
CA SER A 55 -3.59 -5.77 -1.09
C SER A 55 -4.60 -6.87 -0.79
N LEU A 56 -4.58 -7.31 0.46
CA LEU A 56 -5.59 -8.15 1.05
C LEU A 56 -6.24 -7.34 2.16
N THR A 57 -7.56 -7.21 2.11
CA THR A 57 -8.33 -6.47 3.10
C THR A 57 -9.35 -7.35 3.77
N GLY A 58 -9.62 -7.07 5.02
CA GLY A 58 -10.69 -7.70 5.77
C GLY A 58 -11.54 -6.65 6.47
N GLU A 59 -12.86 -6.79 6.37
CA GLU A 59 -13.84 -5.87 6.91
C GLU A 59 -14.63 -6.52 8.03
N TYR A 60 -14.80 -5.81 9.14
CA TYR A 60 -15.63 -6.24 10.25
C TYR A 60 -17.09 -5.93 9.95
N ARG A 61 -17.96 -6.92 10.03
CA ARG A 61 -19.37 -6.81 9.63
C ARG A 61 -20.25 -6.18 10.68
N ASP A 62 -20.00 -6.49 11.93
CA ASP A 62 -20.90 -6.14 13.03
C ASP A 62 -20.48 -4.85 13.72
N GLU A 63 -21.29 -3.80 13.55
CA GLU A 63 -21.28 -2.54 14.31
C GLU A 63 -20.02 -1.66 14.17
N THR A 64 -18.91 -2.19 13.73
CA THR A 64 -17.67 -1.41 13.61
C THR A 64 -17.33 -1.21 12.14
N PRO A 65 -17.46 -0.01 11.58
CA PRO A 65 -17.14 0.26 10.19
C PRO A 65 -15.61 0.32 9.99
N LEU A 66 -14.91 -0.70 10.40
CA LEU A 66 -13.46 -0.82 10.32
C LEU A 66 -13.05 -1.88 9.31
N ARG A 67 -12.02 -1.57 8.56
CA ARG A 67 -11.34 -2.45 7.62
C ARG A 67 -9.85 -2.43 7.94
N HIS A 68 -9.21 -3.59 7.99
CA HIS A 68 -7.75 -3.66 8.01
C HIS A 68 -7.23 -4.17 6.68
N SER A 69 -6.00 -3.83 6.39
CA SER A 69 -5.34 -4.19 5.15
C SER A 69 -3.91 -4.65 5.36
N LEU A 70 -3.47 -5.54 4.48
CA LEU A 70 -2.08 -5.91 4.28
C LEU A 70 -1.76 -5.63 2.82
N GLY A 71 -0.75 -4.81 2.56
CA GLY A 71 -0.41 -4.36 1.21
C GLY A 71 1.05 -4.52 0.86
N LEU A 72 1.29 -4.68 -0.45
CA LEU A 72 2.58 -4.53 -1.09
C LEU A 72 2.41 -3.56 -2.25
N GLN A 73 3.25 -2.54 -2.29
CA GLN A 73 3.34 -1.62 -3.42
C GLN A 73 4.78 -1.55 -3.90
N ARG A 74 4.96 -1.54 -5.23
CA ARG A 74 6.26 -1.45 -5.86
C ARG A 74 6.25 -0.37 -6.93
N TYR A 75 7.19 0.53 -6.83
CA TYR A 75 7.46 1.60 -7.79
C TYR A 75 8.80 1.38 -8.44
N GLU A 76 8.90 1.64 -9.71
CA GLU A 76 10.13 1.45 -10.47
C GLU A 76 10.58 2.75 -11.14
N SER A 77 11.88 2.96 -11.11
CA SER A 77 12.60 3.92 -11.93
C SER A 77 13.56 3.20 -12.88
N ASN A 78 14.32 3.95 -13.66
CA ASN A 78 15.28 3.35 -14.60
C ASN A 78 16.37 2.53 -13.90
N THR A 79 16.75 2.89 -12.66
CA THR A 79 17.89 2.31 -11.94
C THR A 79 17.53 1.67 -10.61
N LYS A 80 16.39 2.02 -10.04
CA LYS A 80 16.01 1.64 -8.67
C LYS A 80 14.55 1.27 -8.58
N SER A 81 14.22 0.46 -7.59
CA SER A 81 12.85 0.10 -7.20
C SER A 81 12.61 0.52 -5.76
N LEU A 82 11.42 0.99 -5.47
CA LEU A 82 10.93 1.28 -4.11
C LEU A 82 9.83 0.27 -3.78
N GLU A 83 9.98 -0.46 -2.70
CA GLU A 83 8.97 -1.38 -2.20
C GLU A 83 8.42 -0.89 -0.86
N PHE A 84 7.10 -1.01 -0.71
CA PHE A 84 6.38 -0.62 0.49
C PHE A 84 5.46 -1.76 0.93
N TYR A 85 5.75 -2.35 2.09
CA TYR A 85 4.96 -3.38 2.75
C TYR A 85 4.18 -2.74 3.88
N THR A 86 2.86 -2.80 3.83
CA THR A 86 2.00 -2.03 4.72
C THR A 86 1.04 -2.88 5.52
N LEU A 87 0.71 -2.36 6.69
CA LEU A 87 -0.49 -2.67 7.45
C LEU A 87 -1.32 -1.40 7.54
N GLY A 88 -2.62 -1.53 7.30
CA GLY A 88 -3.56 -0.42 7.30
C GLY A 88 -4.78 -0.65 8.15
N LEU A 89 -5.37 0.46 8.54
CA LEU A 89 -6.67 0.52 9.21
C LEU A 89 -7.48 1.65 8.63
N ASP A 90 -8.70 1.33 8.21
CA ASP A 90 -9.63 2.26 7.58
C ASP A 90 -10.94 2.30 8.35
N TYR A 91 -11.54 3.46 8.36
CA TYR A 91 -12.94 3.66 8.65
C TYR A 91 -13.73 3.63 7.36
N VAL A 92 -14.74 2.76 7.29
CA VAL A 92 -15.49 2.48 6.07
C VAL A 92 -16.94 2.95 6.24
N PHE A 93 -17.49 3.58 5.24
CA PHE A 93 -18.92 3.87 5.21
C PHE A 93 -19.49 3.60 3.82
N GLN A 94 -20.65 2.98 3.81
CA GLN A 94 -21.39 2.66 2.60
C GLN A 94 -22.40 3.77 2.31
N TRP A 95 -22.47 4.20 1.04
CA TRP A 95 -23.51 5.11 0.63
C TRP A 95 -24.84 4.36 0.60
N PRO A 96 -25.88 4.81 1.33
CA PRO A 96 -27.17 4.14 1.35
C PRO A 96 -27.74 3.96 -0.07
N GLU A 97 -28.26 2.77 -0.35
CA GLU A 97 -28.92 2.43 -1.61
C GLU A 97 -28.03 2.53 -2.87
N ARG A 98 -26.73 2.69 -2.73
CA ARG A 98 -25.78 2.77 -3.84
C ARG A 98 -24.72 1.68 -3.72
N PRO A 99 -24.27 1.10 -4.84
CA PRO A 99 -23.16 0.15 -4.83
C PRO A 99 -21.81 0.86 -4.69
N VAL A 100 -21.75 1.88 -3.81
CA VAL A 100 -20.58 2.72 -3.58
C VAL A 100 -20.23 2.70 -2.10
N GLN A 101 -18.95 2.50 -1.83
CA GLN A 101 -18.38 2.53 -0.50
C GLN A 101 -17.23 3.54 -0.48
N PHE A 102 -17.07 4.23 0.63
CA PHE A 102 -15.95 5.12 0.88
C PHE A 102 -15.15 4.64 2.07
N ALA A 103 -13.87 4.88 2.07
CA ALA A 103 -13.00 4.62 3.21
C ALA A 103 -12.03 5.77 3.44
N PHE A 104 -11.65 5.98 4.68
CA PHE A 104 -10.57 6.88 5.09
C PHE A 104 -9.70 6.15 6.08
N GLY A 105 -8.42 6.18 5.86
CA GLY A 105 -7.52 5.42 6.70
C GLY A 105 -6.06 5.83 6.62
N ALA A 106 -5.29 5.03 7.32
CA ALA A 106 -3.85 5.16 7.36
C ALA A 106 -3.19 3.79 7.20
N GLU A 107 -2.09 3.77 6.49
CA GLU A 107 -1.20 2.62 6.41
C GLU A 107 0.19 2.99 6.93
N ALA A 108 0.84 2.03 7.58
CA ALA A 108 2.21 2.16 8.00
C ALA A 108 2.96 0.86 7.72
N GLY A 109 4.25 0.96 7.48
CA GLY A 109 5.00 -0.24 7.17
C GLY A 109 6.44 0.00 6.81
N SER A 110 7.04 -1.02 6.21
CA SER A 110 8.45 -1.05 5.84
C SER A 110 8.63 -0.55 4.42
N VAL A 111 9.42 0.51 4.26
CA VAL A 111 9.85 1.04 2.96
C VAL A 111 11.29 0.62 2.70
N GLN A 112 11.53 0.05 1.52
CA GLN A 112 12.86 -0.36 1.08
C GLN A 112 13.18 0.23 -0.28
N LEU A 113 14.41 0.69 -0.42
CA LEU A 113 14.96 1.09 -1.70
C LEU A 113 15.91 0.01 -2.19
N LEU A 114 15.70 -0.44 -3.42
CA LEU A 114 16.42 -1.55 -4.03
C LEU A 114 17.09 -1.10 -5.33
N PRO A 115 18.31 -1.55 -5.63
CA PRO A 115 18.82 -1.53 -6.98
C PRO A 115 17.87 -2.29 -7.92
N LYS A 116 17.73 -1.85 -9.16
CA LYS A 116 16.86 -2.54 -10.13
C LYS A 116 17.29 -4.00 -10.32
N GLY A 117 16.33 -4.91 -10.19
CA GLY A 117 16.55 -6.36 -10.34
C GLY A 117 16.94 -7.11 -9.07
N MET A 118 17.10 -6.41 -7.93
CA MET A 118 17.26 -7.07 -6.62
C MET A 118 15.91 -7.31 -5.93
N ASN A 119 15.86 -8.38 -5.13
CA ASN A 119 14.70 -8.69 -4.28
C ASN A 119 14.89 -8.11 -2.88
N SER A 120 13.79 -7.81 -2.20
CA SER A 120 13.74 -7.19 -0.87
C SER A 120 14.44 -7.98 0.25
N ILE A 121 14.68 -9.26 0.05
CA ILE A 121 15.30 -10.14 1.05
C ILE A 121 16.80 -9.86 1.21
N ASP A 122 17.45 -9.36 0.15
CA ASP A 122 18.91 -9.20 0.10
C ASP A 122 19.38 -7.74 0.29
N ALA A 123 18.48 -6.82 0.47
CA ALA A 123 18.80 -5.41 0.41
C ALA A 123 18.50 -4.65 1.72
N GLY A 124 19.47 -3.88 2.10
CA GLY A 124 19.48 -2.66 2.90
C GLY A 124 18.54 -2.51 4.10
N THR A 125 18.74 -1.46 4.83
CA THR A 125 17.94 -1.07 6.01
C THR A 125 16.54 -0.60 5.57
N ALA A 126 15.53 -1.36 5.95
CA ALA A 126 14.15 -0.91 5.83
C ALA A 126 13.87 0.25 6.79
N LYS A 127 13.19 1.27 6.33
CA LYS A 127 12.72 2.40 7.13
C LYS A 127 11.21 2.35 7.29
N LEU A 128 10.71 2.99 8.32
CA LEU A 128 9.28 3.16 8.50
C LEU A 128 8.74 4.19 7.51
N GLY A 129 7.72 3.81 6.77
CA GLY A 129 6.89 4.71 5.95
C GLY A 129 5.46 4.68 6.42
N TRP A 130 4.71 5.73 6.11
CA TRP A 130 3.29 5.78 6.39
C TRP A 130 2.55 6.59 5.32
N GLU A 131 1.26 6.33 5.20
CA GLU A 131 0.37 7.09 4.35
C GLU A 131 -0.98 7.36 5.01
N LEU A 132 -1.61 8.46 4.61
CA LEU A 132 -3.01 8.75 4.86
C LEU A 132 -3.73 8.72 3.53
N HIS A 133 -4.88 8.07 3.47
CA HIS A 133 -5.61 7.93 2.21
C HIS A 133 -7.12 8.05 2.39
N GLY A 134 -7.76 8.42 1.28
CA GLY A 134 -9.18 8.23 1.07
C GLY A 134 -9.37 7.22 -0.06
N GLU A 135 -10.45 6.48 -0.05
CA GLU A 135 -10.77 5.52 -1.09
C GLU A 135 -12.25 5.59 -1.45
N ALA A 136 -12.54 5.49 -2.73
CA ALA A 136 -13.88 5.31 -3.24
C ALA A 136 -13.93 4.01 -4.03
N MET A 137 -14.91 3.17 -3.73
CA MET A 137 -15.12 1.87 -4.35
C MET A 137 -16.51 1.79 -4.97
N HIS A 138 -16.59 1.20 -6.15
CA HIS A 138 -17.85 0.89 -6.82
C HIS A 138 -17.96 -0.60 -7.06
N TYR A 139 -19.04 -1.21 -6.56
CA TYR A 139 -19.26 -2.65 -6.64
C TYR A 139 -20.14 -3.03 -7.83
N PHE A 140 -19.82 -4.15 -8.44
CA PHE A 140 -20.61 -4.78 -9.50
C PHE A 140 -20.45 -6.29 -9.50
N VAL A 141 -21.39 -7.00 -10.09
CA VAL A 141 -21.33 -8.46 -10.21
C VAL A 141 -20.78 -8.83 -11.58
N PHE A 142 -19.74 -9.63 -11.60
CA PHE A 142 -19.15 -10.21 -12.81
C PHE A 142 -19.01 -11.72 -12.65
N ARG A 143 -19.68 -12.49 -13.52
CA ARG A 143 -19.68 -13.97 -13.50
C ARG A 143 -19.94 -14.57 -12.10
N ASN A 144 -20.94 -14.06 -11.40
CA ASN A 144 -21.33 -14.45 -10.04
C ASN A 144 -20.29 -14.14 -8.94
N GLN A 145 -19.28 -13.35 -9.26
CA GLN A 145 -18.32 -12.82 -8.28
C GLN A 145 -18.64 -11.35 -8.01
N LEU A 146 -18.58 -10.96 -6.75
CA LEU A 146 -18.64 -9.54 -6.40
C LEU A 146 -17.26 -8.92 -6.63
N VAL A 147 -17.24 -7.99 -7.57
CA VAL A 147 -16.02 -7.28 -8.00
C VAL A 147 -16.20 -5.81 -7.66
N HIS A 148 -15.11 -5.11 -7.40
CA HIS A 148 -15.14 -3.66 -7.24
C HIS A 148 -14.02 -3.01 -8.04
N ALA A 149 -14.29 -1.80 -8.50
CA ALA A 149 -13.28 -0.88 -8.97
C ALA A 149 -13.04 0.16 -7.89
N PHE A 150 -11.80 0.60 -7.70
CA PHE A 150 -11.47 1.59 -6.69
C PHE A 150 -10.54 2.68 -7.21
N VAL A 151 -10.59 3.83 -6.53
CA VAL A 151 -9.62 4.91 -6.67
C VAL A 151 -9.22 5.37 -5.27
N ARG A 152 -7.90 5.51 -5.04
CA ARG A 152 -7.31 5.82 -3.74
C ARG A 152 -6.29 6.94 -3.89
N PRO A 153 -6.66 8.21 -3.68
CA PRO A 153 -5.71 9.27 -3.41
C PRO A 153 -5.07 9.11 -2.03
N ALA A 154 -3.77 9.32 -1.94
CA ALA A 154 -3.05 9.23 -0.68
C ALA A 154 -1.94 10.27 -0.58
N TRP A 155 -1.63 10.65 0.66
CA TRP A 155 -0.44 11.40 1.02
C TRP A 155 0.54 10.47 1.73
N ARG A 156 1.75 10.36 1.20
CA ARG A 156 2.78 9.43 1.67
C ARG A 156 3.99 10.13 2.21
N VAL A 157 4.59 9.54 3.24
CA VAL A 157 5.87 9.97 3.78
C VAL A 157 6.84 8.79 3.77
N TYR A 158 7.73 8.77 2.79
CA TYR A 158 8.72 7.74 2.57
C TYR A 158 10.11 8.37 2.57
N GLN A 159 10.95 7.93 3.51
CA GLN A 159 12.33 8.39 3.64
C GLN A 159 13.28 7.19 3.77
N PRO A 160 13.33 6.28 2.78
CA PRO A 160 14.27 5.16 2.81
C PRO A 160 15.70 5.65 2.64
N GLU A 161 16.62 4.92 3.26
CA GLU A 161 18.06 5.12 3.12
C GLU A 161 18.66 3.87 2.48
N LEU A 162 19.65 4.07 1.62
CA LEU A 162 20.40 2.99 0.99
C LEU A 162 21.90 3.19 1.28
N GLU A 163 22.53 2.17 1.83
CA GLU A 163 23.98 2.15 1.98
C GLU A 163 24.62 1.53 0.74
N VAL A 164 25.40 2.33 0.03
CA VAL A 164 26.17 1.88 -1.14
C VAL A 164 27.63 2.25 -0.94
N GLY A 165 28.51 1.25 -0.87
CA GLY A 165 29.96 1.48 -0.77
C GLY A 165 30.40 2.29 0.44
N GLY A 166 29.71 2.21 1.58
CA GLY A 166 29.99 2.96 2.79
C GLY A 166 29.44 4.40 2.81
N THR A 167 28.65 4.77 1.80
CA THR A 167 27.96 6.08 1.73
C THR A 167 26.44 5.86 1.89
N THR A 168 25.81 6.62 2.77
CA THR A 168 24.36 6.57 2.96
C THR A 168 23.67 7.52 1.99
N GLU A 169 22.88 6.98 1.08
CA GLU A 169 22.00 7.75 0.22
C GLU A 169 20.61 7.86 0.86
N LYS A 170 20.09 9.09 0.97
CA LYS A 170 18.76 9.38 1.50
C LYS A 170 17.81 9.69 0.38
N PHE A 171 16.66 9.03 0.35
CA PHE A 171 15.61 9.29 -0.60
C PHE A 171 14.42 9.93 0.11
N ASN A 172 13.88 10.96 -0.50
CA ASN A 172 12.59 11.51 -0.13
C ASN A 172 11.59 11.18 -1.25
N ALA A 173 10.97 10.02 -1.13
CA ALA A 173 9.98 9.51 -2.08
C ALA A 173 8.56 9.68 -1.51
N GLY A 174 8.32 10.74 -0.76
CA GLY A 174 7.01 11.09 -0.22
C GLY A 174 6.24 12.02 -1.15
N GLY A 175 4.96 12.19 -0.88
CA GLY A 175 4.09 13.12 -1.57
C GLY A 175 2.73 12.55 -1.91
N LEU A 176 2.05 13.22 -2.84
CA LEU A 176 0.75 12.76 -3.33
C LEU A 176 0.91 11.53 -4.22
N SER A 177 0.03 10.57 -4.03
CA SER A 177 -0.12 9.39 -4.88
C SER A 177 -1.57 9.19 -5.26
N LEU A 178 -1.77 8.55 -6.38
CA LEU A 178 -3.09 8.09 -6.83
C LEU A 178 -2.95 6.63 -7.23
N THR A 179 -3.78 5.79 -6.63
CA THR A 179 -3.89 4.37 -6.98
C THR A 179 -5.27 4.12 -7.56
N GLY A 180 -5.35 3.38 -8.64
CA GLY A 180 -6.61 2.91 -9.20
C GLY A 180 -6.50 1.44 -9.54
N GLY A 181 -7.55 0.69 -9.32
CA GLY A 181 -7.50 -0.74 -9.51
C GLY A 181 -8.85 -1.43 -9.43
N MET A 182 -8.77 -2.74 -9.34
CA MET A 182 -9.92 -3.63 -9.19
C MET A 182 -9.61 -4.68 -8.14
N GLY A 183 -10.67 -5.19 -7.52
CA GLY A 183 -10.57 -6.27 -6.57
C GLY A 183 -11.76 -7.21 -6.65
N ILE A 184 -11.61 -8.37 -6.02
CA ILE A 184 -12.65 -9.37 -5.86
C ILE A 184 -12.93 -9.58 -4.38
N GLN A 185 -14.19 -9.82 -4.07
CA GLN A 185 -14.65 -10.13 -2.72
C GLN A 185 -14.98 -11.62 -2.62
N PHE A 186 -14.60 -12.26 -1.52
CA PHE A 186 -14.82 -13.67 -1.25
C PHE A 186 -15.09 -13.92 0.23
#